data_2d1bb48c355a413e86270d0f5c8fd6f3
#
_entry.id   2d1bb48c355a413e86270d0f5c8fd6f3
#
_cell.length_a   1.000
_cell.length_b   1.000
_cell.length_c   1.000
_cell.angle_alpha   90.00
_cell.angle_beta   90.00
_cell.angle_gamma   90.00
#
_symmetry.space_group_name_H-M   'P 1'
#
loop_
_entity.id
_entity.type
_entity.pdbx_description
1 polymer ?
#
loop_
_entity_poly.entity_id
_entity_poly.type
_entity_poly.pdbx_seq_one_letter_code
_entity_poly.pdbx_strand_id
1 'polypeptide(L)'
;VKALFLTNEYPPNVYGGAGVHVDYLSRELAKLMPIEVRCFGDQNWQKGNLSVRGFDLDAAGFTCPKPLQSVFGAVRRCTDFNTANIDADLVHCHTWYSHFGGILAKMNYGLPLVITTHSLEPLRPWKREQLGGGYDFSVWVEKTALEMADAVIAVSAETKADIERLFDVQPERLHVIYNGIDLEEYRKVESTAALTRYGIEKPFLLFVGRITRQKGIIHLVRAIQYLDPGFQIVLCAGAPDTPEIGREMKEAVARVQAEHGGVIWIDEMVDKEIVRELYSNASVFVCPSIYEPFGIINLEAMACETAVVATAVGGITEVVVDGQTGFLVPIDQMNESPFEPRDPKKFARDLAARINQLMADPALCQKFGRAGRKRAEEKFGWPAIALETKALYEALKR
;
A
#
# COMPACT_ATOMS: atom_id res chain seq x y z
N VAL A 1 -6.19 0.36 27.96
CA VAL A 1 -6.36 1.35 26.85
C VAL A 1 -7.39 0.83 25.89
N LYS A 2 -8.35 1.70 25.47
CA LYS A 2 -9.29 1.46 24.39
C LYS A 2 -8.99 2.45 23.26
N ALA A 3 -8.75 1.97 22.04
CA ALA A 3 -8.43 2.81 20.90
C ALA A 3 -9.62 2.95 19.94
N LEU A 4 -9.85 4.16 19.45
CA LEU A 4 -10.79 4.47 18.37
C LEU A 4 -10.02 4.64 17.06
N PHE A 5 -10.23 3.74 16.12
CA PHE A 5 -9.66 3.84 14.76
C PHE A 5 -10.63 4.60 13.84
N LEU A 6 -10.10 5.56 13.09
CA LEU A 6 -10.82 6.25 12.03
C LEU A 6 -10.17 5.97 10.69
N THR A 7 -10.94 5.44 9.74
CA THR A 7 -10.45 5.06 8.42
C THR A 7 -11.50 5.22 7.33
N ASN A 8 -11.07 5.36 6.09
CA ASN A 8 -11.98 5.31 4.93
C ASN A 8 -12.17 3.89 4.39
N GLU A 9 -11.23 2.97 4.64
CA GLU A 9 -11.28 1.59 4.15
C GLU A 9 -11.35 0.61 5.31
N TYR A 10 -12.29 -0.34 5.22
CA TYR A 10 -12.37 -1.51 6.12
C TYR A 10 -13.17 -2.62 5.44
N PRO A 11 -12.87 -3.91 5.68
CA PRO A 11 -13.60 -5.00 5.02
C PRO A 11 -15.13 -4.87 5.13
N PRO A 12 -15.89 -5.17 4.05
CA PRO A 12 -15.43 -5.71 2.76
C PRO A 12 -14.87 -4.66 1.78
N ASN A 13 -14.91 -3.38 2.12
CA ASN A 13 -14.57 -2.25 1.26
C ASN A 13 -13.09 -1.87 1.39
N VAL A 14 -12.18 -2.74 0.92
CA VAL A 14 -10.73 -2.53 0.91
C VAL A 14 -10.20 -2.58 -0.52
N TYR A 15 -9.44 -1.55 -0.93
CA TYR A 15 -8.83 -1.49 -2.25
C TYR A 15 -7.37 -1.01 -2.23
N GLY A 16 -6.83 -0.68 -1.06
CA GLY A 16 -5.46 -0.20 -0.91
C GLY A 16 -4.72 -0.76 0.30
N GLY A 17 -3.41 -0.55 0.34
CA GLY A 17 -2.54 -1.04 1.42
C GLY A 17 -2.90 -0.47 2.80
N ALA A 18 -3.48 0.73 2.86
CA ALA A 18 -3.94 1.33 4.12
C ALA A 18 -5.10 0.53 4.73
N GLY A 19 -6.10 0.15 3.92
CA GLY A 19 -7.21 -0.68 4.39
C GLY A 19 -6.77 -2.07 4.84
N VAL A 20 -5.82 -2.69 4.11
CA VAL A 20 -5.18 -3.94 4.52
C VAL A 20 -4.50 -3.79 5.89
N HIS A 21 -3.70 -2.74 6.06
CA HIS A 21 -3.04 -2.45 7.35
C HIS A 21 -4.05 -2.32 8.49
N VAL A 22 -5.10 -1.52 8.32
CA VAL A 22 -6.09 -1.27 9.38
C VAL A 22 -6.82 -2.55 9.77
N ASP A 23 -7.18 -3.39 8.78
CA ASP A 23 -7.83 -4.67 9.02
C ASP A 23 -6.96 -5.59 9.89
N TYR A 24 -5.73 -5.85 9.49
CA TYR A 24 -4.86 -6.76 10.24
C TYR A 24 -4.43 -6.18 11.59
N LEU A 25 -4.04 -4.90 11.65
CA LEU A 25 -3.62 -4.27 12.89
C LEU A 25 -4.76 -4.25 13.92
N SER A 26 -5.99 -3.90 13.51
CA SER A 26 -7.13 -3.86 14.42
C SER A 26 -7.48 -5.25 14.98
N ARG A 27 -7.39 -6.29 14.14
CA ARG A 27 -7.59 -7.69 14.57
C ARG A 27 -6.52 -8.16 15.57
N GLU A 28 -5.26 -7.84 15.31
CA GLU A 28 -4.17 -8.22 16.20
C GLU A 28 -4.21 -7.45 17.51
N LEU A 29 -4.46 -6.15 17.48
CA LEU A 29 -4.64 -5.33 18.68
C LEU A 29 -5.86 -5.78 19.50
N ALA A 30 -6.94 -6.22 18.87
CA ALA A 30 -8.13 -6.70 19.56
C ALA A 30 -7.88 -7.98 20.38
N LYS A 31 -6.83 -8.73 20.11
CA LYS A 31 -6.37 -9.82 20.97
C LYS A 31 -5.75 -9.31 22.29
N LEU A 32 -5.34 -8.05 22.33
CA LEU A 32 -4.58 -7.43 23.41
C LEU A 32 -5.37 -6.36 24.17
N MET A 33 -6.35 -5.68 23.52
CA MET A 33 -7.07 -4.55 24.07
C MET A 33 -8.35 -4.26 23.26
N PRO A 34 -9.33 -3.52 23.84
CA PRO A 34 -10.52 -3.10 23.10
C PRO A 34 -10.20 -2.13 21.95
N ILE A 35 -10.74 -2.40 20.77
CA ILE A 35 -10.64 -1.57 19.56
C ILE A 35 -12.03 -1.28 19.02
N GLU A 36 -12.30 -0.02 18.75
CA GLU A 36 -13.45 0.42 17.96
C GLU A 36 -12.96 0.97 16.61
N VAL A 37 -13.50 0.47 15.50
CA VAL A 37 -13.21 0.99 14.17
C VAL A 37 -14.44 1.74 13.66
N ARG A 38 -14.28 3.00 13.29
CA ARG A 38 -15.24 3.78 12.52
C ARG A 38 -14.73 3.96 11.10
N CYS A 39 -15.49 3.47 10.13
CA CYS A 39 -15.08 3.42 8.74
C CYS A 39 -16.18 3.96 7.81
N PHE A 40 -15.81 4.18 6.54
CA PHE A 40 -16.80 4.47 5.50
C PHE A 40 -17.50 3.18 5.09
N GLY A 41 -18.83 3.23 4.92
CA GLY A 41 -19.66 2.10 4.55
C GLY A 41 -20.77 1.82 5.57
N ASP A 42 -21.35 0.64 5.46
CA ASP A 42 -22.51 0.20 6.23
C ASP A 42 -22.22 -0.93 7.23
N GLN A 43 -20.92 -1.26 7.43
CA GLN A 43 -20.50 -2.32 8.36
C GLN A 43 -20.99 -2.02 9.78
N ASN A 44 -21.58 -3.00 10.45
CA ASN A 44 -21.99 -2.89 11.84
C ASN A 44 -21.93 -4.26 12.51
N TRP A 45 -20.84 -4.53 13.22
CA TRP A 45 -20.64 -5.80 13.91
C TRP A 45 -19.66 -5.67 15.07
N GLN A 46 -19.69 -6.67 15.98
CA GLN A 46 -18.74 -6.82 17.08
C GLN A 46 -18.30 -8.27 17.21
N LYS A 47 -17.00 -8.46 17.43
CA LYS A 47 -16.40 -9.78 17.72
C LYS A 47 -15.31 -9.64 18.79
N GLY A 48 -15.57 -10.16 19.99
CA GLY A 48 -14.67 -9.99 21.12
C GLY A 48 -14.43 -8.51 21.46
N ASN A 49 -13.16 -8.12 21.49
CA ASN A 49 -12.72 -6.75 21.75
C ASN A 49 -12.75 -5.84 20.52
N LEU A 50 -13.13 -6.33 19.36
CA LEU A 50 -13.20 -5.54 18.12
C LEU A 50 -14.64 -5.21 17.79
N SER A 51 -14.97 -3.93 17.73
CA SER A 51 -16.24 -3.41 17.23
C SER A 51 -15.99 -2.58 15.97
N VAL A 52 -16.83 -2.77 14.96
CA VAL A 52 -16.75 -2.03 13.68
C VAL A 52 -18.08 -1.37 13.42
N ARG A 53 -18.03 -0.07 13.11
CA ARG A 53 -19.18 0.74 12.74
C ARG A 53 -18.91 1.52 11.47
N GLY A 54 -19.69 1.24 10.43
CA GLY A 54 -19.69 1.97 9.18
C GLY A 54 -20.54 3.25 9.27
N PHE A 55 -20.13 4.23 8.48
CA PHE A 55 -20.83 5.51 8.31
C PHE A 55 -20.98 5.77 6.83
N ASP A 56 -22.18 5.54 6.33
CA ASP A 56 -22.51 5.78 4.93
C ASP A 56 -23.11 7.17 4.72
N LEU A 57 -23.11 7.64 3.48
CA LEU A 57 -23.74 8.89 3.10
C LEU A 57 -25.18 8.62 2.64
N ASP A 58 -26.08 9.55 2.96
CA ASP A 58 -27.42 9.54 2.40
C ASP A 58 -27.38 9.57 0.85
N ALA A 59 -28.32 8.89 0.21
CA ALA A 59 -28.42 8.79 -1.24
C ALA A 59 -28.59 10.14 -1.97
N ALA A 60 -28.91 11.21 -1.26
CA ALA A 60 -29.10 12.55 -1.82
C ALA A 60 -27.82 13.16 -2.45
N GLY A 61 -26.64 12.66 -2.07
CA GLY A 61 -25.37 13.11 -2.65
C GLY A 61 -25.06 14.60 -2.43
N PHE A 62 -24.02 15.07 -3.11
CA PHE A 62 -23.62 16.47 -3.13
C PHE A 62 -23.82 17.04 -4.54
N THR A 63 -24.28 18.30 -4.63
CA THR A 63 -24.46 19.02 -5.89
C THR A 63 -23.17 19.67 -6.42
N CYS A 64 -22.05 19.52 -5.71
CA CYS A 64 -20.73 20.03 -6.11
C CYS A 64 -20.13 19.24 -7.30
N PRO A 65 -19.08 19.77 -7.95
CA PRO A 65 -18.36 19.05 -8.99
C PRO A 65 -17.89 17.66 -8.54
N LYS A 66 -17.96 16.68 -9.46
CA LYS A 66 -17.65 15.27 -9.18
C LYS A 66 -16.34 15.04 -8.41
N PRO A 67 -15.19 15.68 -8.75
CA PRO A 67 -13.95 15.51 -8.00
C PRO A 67 -14.02 15.92 -6.53
N LEU A 68 -14.90 16.89 -6.18
CA LEU A 68 -15.05 17.39 -4.81
C LEU A 68 -16.01 16.55 -3.96
N GLN A 69 -16.80 15.66 -4.56
CA GLN A 69 -17.76 14.83 -3.82
C GLN A 69 -17.08 13.92 -2.81
N SER A 70 -15.90 13.36 -3.15
CA SER A 70 -15.10 12.54 -2.23
C SER A 70 -14.60 13.35 -1.03
N VAL A 71 -14.22 14.61 -1.24
CA VAL A 71 -13.75 15.52 -0.18
C VAL A 71 -14.88 15.85 0.78
N PHE A 72 -16.01 16.33 0.27
CA PHE A 72 -17.18 16.65 1.13
C PHE A 72 -17.74 15.40 1.79
N GLY A 73 -17.70 14.26 1.13
CA GLY A 73 -18.06 12.96 1.70
C GLY A 73 -17.16 12.56 2.88
N ALA A 74 -15.86 12.81 2.77
CA ALA A 74 -14.92 12.57 3.86
C ALA A 74 -15.16 13.51 5.03
N VAL A 75 -15.33 14.82 4.77
CA VAL A 75 -15.62 15.84 5.83
C VAL A 75 -16.90 15.49 6.59
N ARG A 76 -17.97 15.12 5.88
CA ARG A 76 -19.22 14.73 6.52
C ARG A 76 -19.06 13.51 7.42
N ARG A 77 -18.45 12.43 6.92
CA ARG A 77 -18.20 11.24 7.74
C ARG A 77 -17.29 11.51 8.94
N CYS A 78 -16.30 12.35 8.79
CA CYS A 78 -15.48 12.81 9.92
C CYS A 78 -16.31 13.52 11.00
N THR A 79 -17.31 14.30 10.60
CA THR A 79 -18.27 14.91 11.54
C THR A 79 -19.15 13.84 12.17
N ASP A 80 -19.71 12.93 11.38
CA ASP A 80 -20.58 11.85 11.86
C ASP A 80 -19.83 10.90 12.82
N PHE A 81 -18.54 10.62 12.59
CA PHE A 81 -17.68 9.90 13.53
C PHE A 81 -17.67 10.53 14.92
N ASN A 82 -17.70 11.84 14.99
CA ASN A 82 -17.56 12.61 16.23
C ASN A 82 -18.90 12.97 16.89
N THR A 83 -20.01 12.87 16.18
CA THR A 83 -21.35 13.09 16.74
C THR A 83 -21.96 11.83 17.35
N ALA A 84 -21.38 10.66 17.11
CA ALA A 84 -21.69 9.44 17.84
C ALA A 84 -20.89 9.39 19.15
N ASN A 85 -21.45 8.76 20.19
CA ASN A 85 -20.78 8.65 21.48
C ASN A 85 -19.37 8.06 21.33
N ILE A 86 -18.37 8.71 21.90
CA ILE A 86 -16.98 8.29 21.93
C ILE A 86 -16.64 7.82 23.34
N ASP A 87 -16.28 6.54 23.45
CA ASP A 87 -15.76 5.90 24.65
C ASP A 87 -14.42 5.27 24.29
N ALA A 88 -13.35 6.07 24.31
CA ALA A 88 -12.00 5.66 23.97
C ALA A 88 -10.97 6.49 24.74
N ASP A 89 -9.77 5.91 24.97
CA ASP A 89 -8.65 6.62 25.61
C ASP A 89 -7.79 7.40 24.60
N LEU A 90 -7.87 7.06 23.31
CA LEU A 90 -7.18 7.75 22.20
C LEU A 90 -7.90 7.54 20.87
N VAL A 91 -7.60 8.39 19.90
CA VAL A 91 -8.02 8.25 18.50
C VAL A 91 -6.80 7.99 17.59
N HIS A 92 -6.91 7.01 16.70
CA HIS A 92 -5.89 6.66 15.71
C HIS A 92 -6.45 6.77 14.30
N CYS A 93 -5.88 7.65 13.47
CA CYS A 93 -6.34 7.93 12.12
C CYS A 93 -5.41 7.32 11.06
N HIS A 94 -6.03 6.89 9.95
CA HIS A 94 -5.36 6.31 8.81
C HIS A 94 -5.83 7.01 7.53
N THR A 95 -4.92 7.59 6.77
CA THR A 95 -5.14 8.40 5.56
C THR A 95 -5.83 9.75 5.81
N TRP A 96 -5.62 10.71 4.91
CA TRP A 96 -6.19 12.05 5.01
C TRP A 96 -7.72 12.07 5.09
N TYR A 97 -8.39 11.05 4.53
CA TYR A 97 -9.86 10.93 4.57
C TYR A 97 -10.44 10.91 5.99
N SER A 98 -9.66 10.47 6.99
CA SER A 98 -10.08 10.40 8.39
C SER A 98 -9.41 11.45 9.30
N HIS A 99 -8.38 12.13 8.81
CA HIS A 99 -7.59 13.06 9.62
C HIS A 99 -8.40 14.19 10.22
N PHE A 100 -9.37 14.74 9.47
CA PHE A 100 -10.27 15.77 10.02
C PHE A 100 -11.09 15.24 11.21
N GLY A 101 -11.51 13.97 11.16
CA GLY A 101 -12.18 13.31 12.28
C GLY A 101 -11.29 13.20 13.53
N GLY A 102 -9.99 12.91 13.34
CA GLY A 102 -9.02 12.89 14.43
C GLY A 102 -8.78 14.26 15.05
N ILE A 103 -8.70 15.32 14.24
CA ILE A 103 -8.61 16.70 14.70
C ILE A 103 -9.83 17.05 15.57
N LEU A 104 -11.04 16.72 15.10
CA LEU A 104 -12.27 16.95 15.87
C LEU A 104 -12.27 16.18 17.19
N ALA A 105 -11.85 14.91 17.19
CA ALA A 105 -11.79 14.10 18.40
C ALA A 105 -10.80 14.67 19.42
N LYS A 106 -9.62 15.07 18.98
CA LYS A 106 -8.62 15.71 19.85
C LYS A 106 -9.13 17.02 20.44
N MET A 107 -9.69 17.91 19.61
CA MET A 107 -10.09 19.24 20.06
C MET A 107 -11.35 19.25 20.94
N ASN A 108 -12.34 18.40 20.63
CA ASN A 108 -13.62 18.44 21.31
C ASN A 108 -13.71 17.49 22.53
N TYR A 109 -12.97 16.36 22.47
CA TYR A 109 -13.02 15.35 23.53
C TYR A 109 -11.69 15.24 24.31
N GLY A 110 -10.64 15.98 23.91
CA GLY A 110 -9.33 15.95 24.57
C GLY A 110 -8.59 14.63 24.39
N LEU A 111 -8.94 13.83 23.38
CA LEU A 111 -8.29 12.54 23.14
C LEU A 111 -6.89 12.73 22.53
N PRO A 112 -5.86 11.99 22.99
CA PRO A 112 -4.62 11.88 22.27
C PRO A 112 -4.84 11.41 20.83
N LEU A 113 -4.20 12.11 19.87
CA LEU A 113 -4.28 11.80 18.44
C LEU A 113 -3.04 11.06 17.98
N VAL A 114 -3.24 9.86 17.45
CA VAL A 114 -2.22 9.08 16.75
C VAL A 114 -2.53 9.06 15.26
N ILE A 115 -1.51 9.16 14.41
CA ILE A 115 -1.66 9.07 12.96
C ILE A 115 -0.65 8.08 12.41
N THR A 116 -1.11 7.09 11.63
CA THR A 116 -0.23 6.29 10.78
C THR A 116 -0.21 6.85 9.37
N THR A 117 0.99 7.16 8.88
CA THR A 117 1.22 7.67 7.52
C THR A 117 1.46 6.52 6.55
N HIS A 118 0.43 6.20 5.75
CA HIS A 118 0.52 5.20 4.68
C HIS A 118 1.06 5.77 3.36
N SER A 119 0.98 7.07 3.21
CA SER A 119 1.52 7.89 2.13
C SER A 119 1.43 9.35 2.54
N LEU A 120 2.18 10.21 1.89
CA LEU A 120 2.15 11.65 2.13
C LEU A 120 1.59 12.36 0.90
N GLU A 121 0.56 13.17 1.06
CA GLU A 121 -0.12 13.85 -0.05
C GLU A 121 0.81 14.76 -0.86
N PRO A 122 1.76 15.54 -0.25
CA PRO A 122 2.71 16.33 -1.04
C PRO A 122 3.59 15.52 -2.00
N LEU A 123 3.79 14.23 -1.73
CA LEU A 123 4.56 13.32 -2.59
C LEU A 123 3.69 12.57 -3.61
N ARG A 124 2.41 12.93 -3.72
CA ARG A 124 1.43 12.31 -4.61
C ARG A 124 0.71 13.34 -5.49
N PRO A 125 1.41 14.22 -6.20
CA PRO A 125 0.82 15.34 -6.94
C PRO A 125 -0.16 14.90 -8.04
N TRP A 126 -0.01 13.68 -8.59
CA TRP A 126 -0.98 13.07 -9.53
C TRP A 126 -2.38 12.88 -8.92
N LYS A 127 -2.54 12.93 -7.59
CA LYS A 127 -3.86 12.92 -6.93
C LYS A 127 -4.73 14.12 -7.32
N ARG A 128 -4.13 15.20 -7.81
CA ARG A 128 -4.88 16.33 -8.38
C ARG A 128 -5.71 15.93 -9.59
N GLU A 129 -5.29 14.92 -10.36
CA GLU A 129 -6.09 14.39 -11.48
C GLU A 129 -7.42 13.78 -10.98
N GLN A 130 -7.44 13.22 -9.77
CA GLN A 130 -8.62 12.59 -9.16
C GLN A 130 -9.48 13.58 -8.36
N LEU A 131 -8.83 14.44 -7.58
CA LEU A 131 -9.47 15.29 -6.57
C LEU A 131 -9.69 16.73 -7.05
N GLY A 132 -9.10 17.14 -8.20
CA GLY A 132 -9.12 18.51 -8.64
C GLY A 132 -8.61 19.47 -7.56
N GLY A 133 -9.35 20.55 -7.28
CA GLY A 133 -9.04 21.48 -6.19
C GLY A 133 -9.13 20.86 -4.79
N GLY A 134 -9.78 19.73 -4.64
CA GLY A 134 -9.85 19.00 -3.37
C GLY A 134 -8.51 18.43 -2.92
N TYR A 135 -7.53 18.31 -3.81
CA TYR A 135 -6.17 17.95 -3.46
C TYR A 135 -5.52 18.97 -2.51
N ASP A 136 -5.79 20.24 -2.67
CA ASP A 136 -5.27 21.27 -1.75
C ASP A 136 -5.84 21.10 -0.34
N PHE A 137 -7.11 20.67 -0.24
CA PHE A 137 -7.71 20.31 1.04
C PHE A 137 -7.05 19.06 1.65
N SER A 138 -6.77 18.01 0.86
CA SER A 138 -6.13 16.80 1.39
C SER A 138 -4.72 17.09 1.93
N VAL A 139 -3.94 17.93 1.25
CA VAL A 139 -2.62 18.38 1.72
C VAL A 139 -2.74 19.20 3.00
N TRP A 140 -3.70 20.13 3.06
CA TRP A 140 -3.90 20.97 4.24
C TRP A 140 -4.33 20.17 5.47
N VAL A 141 -5.28 19.25 5.32
CA VAL A 141 -5.79 18.48 6.46
C VAL A 141 -4.75 17.47 6.96
N GLU A 142 -3.97 16.87 6.04
CA GLU A 142 -2.87 15.98 6.41
C GLU A 142 -1.81 16.74 7.22
N LYS A 143 -1.33 17.88 6.70
CA LYS A 143 -0.38 18.75 7.41
C LYS A 143 -0.88 19.11 8.79
N THR A 144 -2.09 19.64 8.89
CA THR A 144 -2.68 20.08 10.17
C THR A 144 -2.76 18.91 11.16
N ALA A 145 -3.20 17.75 10.71
CA ALA A 145 -3.34 16.60 11.58
C ALA A 145 -2.01 16.06 12.09
N LEU A 146 -0.99 15.95 11.20
CA LEU A 146 0.35 15.48 11.57
C LEU A 146 1.01 16.41 12.59
N GLU A 147 0.95 17.73 12.36
CA GLU A 147 1.54 18.73 13.25
C GLU A 147 0.81 18.81 14.62
N MET A 148 -0.49 18.47 14.68
CA MET A 148 -1.27 18.40 15.91
C MET A 148 -1.19 17.07 16.64
N ALA A 149 -0.75 16.00 15.99
CA ALA A 149 -0.74 14.65 16.56
C ALA A 149 0.15 14.55 17.83
N ASP A 150 -0.27 13.75 18.79
CA ASP A 150 0.54 13.39 19.97
C ASP A 150 1.58 12.32 19.63
N ALA A 151 1.28 11.46 18.62
CA ALA A 151 2.25 10.57 18.01
C ALA A 151 1.95 10.38 16.51
N VAL A 152 3.00 10.31 15.72
CA VAL A 152 2.96 10.00 14.29
C VAL A 152 3.74 8.72 14.05
N ILE A 153 3.10 7.74 13.44
CA ILE A 153 3.71 6.48 13.03
C ILE A 153 4.07 6.58 11.55
N ALA A 154 5.35 6.56 11.25
CA ALA A 154 5.88 6.39 9.90
C ALA A 154 6.05 4.89 9.62
N VAL A 155 5.57 4.43 8.46
CA VAL A 155 5.64 3.01 8.08
C VAL A 155 7.03 2.56 7.62
N SER A 156 8.00 3.48 7.52
CA SER A 156 9.40 3.22 7.20
C SER A 156 10.28 4.37 7.69
N ALA A 157 11.60 4.14 7.77
CA ALA A 157 12.56 5.20 8.10
C ALA A 157 12.60 6.28 6.99
N GLU A 158 12.42 5.90 5.72
CA GLU A 158 12.32 6.85 4.62
C GLU A 158 11.07 7.72 4.74
N THR A 159 9.90 7.14 5.08
CA THR A 159 8.69 7.91 5.37
C THR A 159 8.89 8.86 6.56
N LYS A 160 9.63 8.42 7.60
CA LYS A 160 10.01 9.29 8.72
C LYS A 160 10.82 10.49 8.23
N ALA A 161 11.84 10.27 7.42
CA ALA A 161 12.68 11.35 6.86
C ALA A 161 11.84 12.31 5.98
N ASP A 162 10.89 11.79 5.22
CA ASP A 162 9.97 12.62 4.43
C ASP A 162 9.06 13.49 5.33
N ILE A 163 8.56 12.95 6.43
CA ILE A 163 7.74 13.71 7.39
C ILE A 163 8.59 14.83 8.02
N GLU A 164 9.80 14.54 8.47
CA GLU A 164 10.74 15.54 9.04
C GLU A 164 11.06 16.66 8.04
N ARG A 165 11.11 16.34 6.76
CA ARG A 165 11.39 17.31 5.69
C ARG A 165 10.17 18.16 5.31
N LEU A 166 8.97 17.62 5.36
CA LEU A 166 7.76 18.23 4.79
C LEU A 166 6.86 18.91 5.82
N PHE A 167 6.96 18.52 7.09
CA PHE A 167 6.04 18.96 8.14
C PHE A 167 6.81 19.35 9.43
N ASP A 168 6.21 20.22 10.23
CA ASP A 168 6.75 20.61 11.54
C ASP A 168 6.28 19.63 12.63
N VAL A 169 6.81 18.40 12.59
CA VAL A 169 6.56 17.36 13.58
C VAL A 169 7.78 17.18 14.46
N GLN A 170 7.61 17.32 15.77
CA GLN A 170 8.71 17.15 16.71
C GLN A 170 9.23 15.71 16.68
N PRO A 171 10.57 15.48 16.66
CA PRO A 171 11.15 14.14 16.52
C PRO A 171 10.69 13.14 17.58
N GLU A 172 10.39 13.61 18.80
CA GLU A 172 9.94 12.77 19.92
C GLU A 172 8.54 12.19 19.72
N ARG A 173 7.75 12.79 18.82
CA ARG A 173 6.41 12.30 18.45
C ARG A 173 6.44 11.37 17.23
N LEU A 174 7.60 11.21 16.59
CA LEU A 174 7.72 10.52 15.32
C LEU A 174 8.36 9.14 15.50
N HIS A 175 7.56 8.09 15.31
CA HIS A 175 7.93 6.69 15.53
C HIS A 175 7.95 5.93 14.22
N VAL A 176 8.90 5.00 14.05
CA VAL A 176 8.87 4.06 12.92
C VAL A 176 8.27 2.76 13.42
N ILE A 177 7.09 2.40 12.90
CA ILE A 177 6.46 1.10 13.12
C ILE A 177 6.05 0.55 11.76
N TYR A 178 6.65 -0.56 11.36
CA TYR A 178 6.47 -1.15 10.04
C TYR A 178 5.04 -1.69 9.83
N ASN A 179 4.66 -1.87 8.57
CA ASN A 179 3.51 -2.71 8.24
C ASN A 179 3.86 -4.18 8.46
N GLY A 180 2.85 -4.96 8.82
CA GLY A 180 2.98 -6.39 8.97
C GLY A 180 2.55 -7.19 7.74
N ILE A 181 2.79 -8.50 7.82
CA ILE A 181 2.28 -9.50 6.89
C ILE A 181 1.65 -10.66 7.66
N ASP A 182 0.53 -11.20 7.16
CA ASP A 182 -0.06 -12.43 7.68
C ASP A 182 0.62 -13.63 7.02
N LEU A 183 1.44 -14.33 7.79
CA LEU A 183 2.27 -15.43 7.33
C LEU A 183 1.51 -16.75 7.15
N GLU A 184 0.29 -16.84 7.67
CA GLU A 184 -0.62 -17.97 7.43
C GLU A 184 -1.42 -17.76 6.14
N GLU A 185 -1.87 -16.54 5.90
CA GLU A 185 -2.56 -16.18 4.66
C GLU A 185 -1.58 -16.15 3.48
N TYR A 186 -0.43 -15.46 3.63
CA TYR A 186 0.62 -15.41 2.60
C TYR A 186 1.69 -16.44 2.89
N ARG A 187 1.58 -17.57 2.24
CA ARG A 187 2.54 -18.67 2.26
C ARG A 187 2.56 -19.34 0.90
N LYS A 188 3.64 -20.04 0.63
CA LYS A 188 3.75 -20.83 -0.60
C LYS A 188 2.67 -21.90 -0.67
N VAL A 189 2.01 -21.99 -1.81
CA VAL A 189 0.97 -23.00 -2.11
C VAL A 189 1.34 -23.79 -3.36
N GLU A 190 0.91 -25.06 -3.42
CA GLU A 190 1.18 -25.98 -4.52
C GLU A 190 0.15 -25.89 -5.66
N SER A 191 -0.98 -25.19 -5.43
CA SER A 191 -2.04 -25.06 -6.44
C SER A 191 -1.53 -24.31 -7.68
N THR A 192 -2.03 -24.74 -8.85
CA THR A 192 -1.75 -24.14 -10.17
C THR A 192 -3.05 -23.83 -10.93
N ALA A 193 -4.20 -23.77 -10.25
CA ALA A 193 -5.50 -23.54 -10.86
C ALA A 193 -5.58 -22.17 -11.54
N ALA A 194 -4.99 -21.14 -10.92
CA ALA A 194 -4.89 -19.80 -11.50
C ALA A 194 -4.02 -19.80 -12.77
N LEU A 195 -2.94 -20.55 -12.78
CA LEU A 195 -2.07 -20.67 -13.95
C LEU A 195 -2.87 -21.25 -15.15
N THR A 196 -3.60 -22.34 -14.90
CA THR A 196 -4.48 -22.95 -15.91
C THR A 196 -5.55 -21.97 -16.39
N ARG A 197 -6.19 -21.26 -15.45
CA ARG A 197 -7.25 -20.28 -15.77
C ARG A 197 -6.78 -19.18 -16.71
N TYR A 198 -5.55 -18.69 -16.53
CA TYR A 198 -5.01 -17.55 -17.29
C TYR A 198 -4.03 -17.98 -18.40
N GLY A 199 -3.88 -19.26 -18.67
CA GLY A 199 -3.00 -19.77 -19.74
C GLY A 199 -1.50 -19.55 -19.46
N ILE A 200 -1.09 -19.64 -18.19
CA ILE A 200 0.31 -19.52 -17.77
C ILE A 200 0.95 -20.91 -17.79
N GLU A 201 1.78 -21.19 -18.81
CA GLU A 201 2.36 -22.52 -19.08
C GLU A 201 3.87 -22.58 -18.90
N LYS A 202 4.57 -21.42 -18.79
CA LYS A 202 6.03 -21.33 -18.72
C LYS A 202 6.48 -20.67 -17.42
N PRO A 203 7.76 -20.76 -17.05
CA PRO A 203 8.28 -19.87 -16.02
C PRO A 203 7.92 -18.42 -16.33
N PHE A 204 7.54 -17.65 -15.33
CA PHE A 204 7.05 -16.29 -15.55
C PHE A 204 7.56 -15.30 -14.51
N LEU A 205 7.67 -14.04 -14.91
CA LEU A 205 7.73 -12.91 -14.02
C LEU A 205 6.30 -12.41 -13.74
N LEU A 206 6.10 -11.83 -12.56
CA LEU A 206 4.81 -11.37 -12.10
C LEU A 206 4.88 -9.90 -11.66
N PHE A 207 3.90 -9.10 -12.09
CA PHE A 207 3.52 -7.84 -11.47
C PHE A 207 2.13 -7.97 -10.86
N VAL A 208 1.94 -7.46 -9.65
CA VAL A 208 0.62 -7.35 -9.00
C VAL A 208 0.42 -5.93 -8.52
N GLY A 209 -0.71 -5.32 -8.88
CA GLY A 209 -1.05 -4.00 -8.38
C GLY A 209 -2.07 -3.25 -9.21
N ARG A 210 -2.52 -2.12 -8.68
CA ARG A 210 -3.40 -1.20 -9.41
C ARG A 210 -2.62 -0.47 -10.51
N ILE A 211 -3.31 -0.08 -11.57
CA ILE A 211 -2.73 0.73 -12.64
C ILE A 211 -2.70 2.20 -12.19
N THR A 212 -1.58 2.59 -11.60
CA THR A 212 -1.37 3.95 -11.07
C THR A 212 0.00 4.48 -11.49
N ARG A 213 0.19 5.79 -11.51
CA ARG A 213 1.50 6.41 -11.73
C ARG A 213 2.51 5.93 -10.69
N GLN A 214 2.09 5.90 -9.43
CA GLN A 214 2.89 5.48 -8.28
C GLN A 214 3.51 4.08 -8.46
N LYS A 215 2.71 3.11 -8.94
CA LYS A 215 3.15 1.72 -9.09
C LYS A 215 4.10 1.48 -10.26
N GLY A 216 4.26 2.46 -11.14
CA GLY A 216 5.28 2.45 -12.18
C GLY A 216 5.17 1.30 -13.20
N ILE A 217 4.00 0.65 -13.32
CA ILE A 217 3.80 -0.49 -14.22
C ILE A 217 4.22 -0.16 -15.67
N ILE A 218 4.06 1.07 -16.10
CA ILE A 218 4.47 1.53 -17.43
C ILE A 218 5.98 1.35 -17.67
N HIS A 219 6.80 1.43 -16.62
CA HIS A 219 8.25 1.22 -16.72
C HIS A 219 8.58 -0.26 -16.91
N LEU A 220 7.81 -1.17 -16.30
CA LEU A 220 7.93 -2.59 -16.57
C LEU A 220 7.52 -2.90 -18.03
N VAL A 221 6.40 -2.34 -18.50
CA VAL A 221 5.96 -2.49 -19.89
C VAL A 221 7.04 -2.01 -20.88
N ARG A 222 7.68 -0.87 -20.58
CA ARG A 222 8.82 -0.37 -21.36
C ARG A 222 10.07 -1.27 -21.29
N ALA A 223 10.25 -2.00 -20.18
CA ALA A 223 11.37 -2.91 -20.00
C ALA A 223 11.23 -4.22 -20.81
N ILE A 224 10.00 -4.59 -21.18
CA ILE A 224 9.72 -5.86 -21.88
C ILE A 224 10.57 -6.04 -23.14
N GLN A 225 10.79 -4.98 -23.91
CA GLN A 225 11.63 -5.02 -25.12
C GLN A 225 13.10 -5.40 -24.87
N TYR A 226 13.56 -5.37 -23.63
CA TYR A 226 14.93 -5.71 -23.21
C TYR A 226 15.00 -7.03 -22.44
N LEU A 227 13.87 -7.74 -22.30
CA LEU A 227 13.82 -9.03 -21.62
C LEU A 227 14.27 -10.15 -22.57
N ASP A 228 14.97 -11.11 -21.99
CA ASP A 228 15.37 -12.33 -22.71
C ASP A 228 14.12 -13.19 -23.03
N PRO A 229 14.15 -13.97 -24.11
CA PRO A 229 13.05 -14.86 -24.44
C PRO A 229 13.04 -16.11 -23.53
N GLY A 230 11.90 -16.82 -23.50
CA GLY A 230 11.79 -18.14 -22.86
C GLY A 230 10.99 -18.18 -21.58
N PHE A 231 10.43 -17.03 -21.14
CA PHE A 231 9.49 -16.95 -20.01
C PHE A 231 8.31 -16.05 -20.36
N GLN A 232 7.24 -16.17 -19.58
CA GLN A 232 6.06 -15.33 -19.73
C GLN A 232 6.13 -14.10 -18.81
N ILE A 233 5.38 -13.07 -19.17
CA ILE A 233 5.25 -11.83 -18.42
C ILE A 233 3.80 -11.71 -18.00
N VAL A 234 3.51 -11.85 -16.71
CA VAL A 234 2.16 -11.80 -16.17
C VAL A 234 1.96 -10.47 -15.48
N LEU A 235 1.05 -9.66 -16.03
CA LEU A 235 0.63 -8.37 -15.49
C LEU A 235 -0.75 -8.55 -14.83
N CYS A 236 -0.79 -8.82 -13.54
CA CYS A 236 -2.03 -8.83 -12.75
C CYS A 236 -2.30 -7.40 -12.29
N ALA A 237 -2.96 -6.62 -13.16
CA ALA A 237 -3.07 -5.18 -13.03
C ALA A 237 -4.45 -4.69 -13.51
N GLY A 238 -5.27 -4.25 -12.57
CA GLY A 238 -6.60 -3.68 -12.80
C GLY A 238 -6.78 -2.33 -12.11
N ALA A 239 -8.02 -1.86 -12.05
CA ALA A 239 -8.45 -0.66 -11.33
C ALA A 239 -7.56 0.58 -11.60
N PRO A 240 -7.55 1.13 -12.83
CA PRO A 240 -6.79 2.33 -13.12
C PRO A 240 -7.31 3.54 -12.32
N ASP A 241 -6.39 4.41 -11.86
CA ASP A 241 -6.73 5.61 -11.09
C ASP A 241 -7.62 6.58 -11.88
N THR A 242 -7.40 6.67 -13.20
CA THR A 242 -8.24 7.44 -14.13
C THR A 242 -8.47 6.68 -15.45
N PRO A 243 -9.53 7.01 -16.21
CA PRO A 243 -9.75 6.43 -17.53
C PRO A 243 -8.60 6.69 -18.51
N GLU A 244 -7.91 7.83 -18.37
CA GLU A 244 -6.76 8.23 -19.19
C GLU A 244 -5.58 7.28 -19.00
N ILE A 245 -5.22 7.01 -17.71
CA ILE A 245 -4.15 6.06 -17.36
C ILE A 245 -4.52 4.65 -17.84
N GLY A 246 -5.79 4.27 -17.73
CA GLY A 246 -6.27 2.98 -18.24
C GLY A 246 -6.11 2.84 -19.75
N ARG A 247 -6.40 3.90 -20.54
CA ARG A 247 -6.18 3.91 -22.00
C ARG A 247 -4.71 3.84 -22.35
N GLU A 248 -3.87 4.66 -21.72
CA GLU A 248 -2.41 4.67 -21.91
C GLU A 248 -1.84 3.25 -21.70
N MET A 249 -2.27 2.58 -20.64
CA MET A 249 -1.84 1.22 -20.32
C MET A 249 -2.29 0.21 -21.38
N LYS A 250 -3.57 0.27 -21.83
CA LYS A 250 -4.09 -0.61 -22.89
C LYS A 250 -3.29 -0.50 -24.18
N GLU A 251 -3.00 0.72 -24.60
CA GLU A 251 -2.21 0.96 -25.82
C GLU A 251 -0.78 0.46 -25.68
N ALA A 252 -0.16 0.66 -24.50
CA ALA A 252 1.21 0.20 -24.24
C ALA A 252 1.29 -1.34 -24.22
N VAL A 253 0.36 -2.01 -23.53
CA VAL A 253 0.33 -3.49 -23.47
C VAL A 253 0.03 -4.10 -24.84
N ALA A 254 -0.95 -3.56 -25.58
CA ALA A 254 -1.28 -4.05 -26.93
C ALA A 254 -0.04 -3.99 -27.87
N ARG A 255 0.76 -2.93 -27.76
CA ARG A 255 2.00 -2.79 -28.55
C ARG A 255 3.01 -3.86 -28.19
N VAL A 256 3.31 -4.06 -26.90
CA VAL A 256 4.28 -5.08 -26.50
C VAL A 256 3.79 -6.50 -26.76
N GLN A 257 2.50 -6.76 -26.68
CA GLN A 257 1.91 -8.06 -27.06
C GLN A 257 2.06 -8.36 -28.55
N ALA A 258 2.04 -7.34 -29.41
CA ALA A 258 2.26 -7.50 -30.85
C ALA A 258 3.73 -7.78 -31.19
N GLU A 259 4.67 -7.28 -30.40
CA GLU A 259 6.11 -7.37 -30.61
C GLU A 259 6.75 -8.56 -29.86
N HIS A 260 6.20 -8.90 -28.69
CA HIS A 260 6.73 -9.92 -27.77
C HIS A 260 5.64 -10.93 -27.40
N GLY A 261 5.86 -12.20 -27.74
CA GLY A 261 4.99 -13.28 -27.30
C GLY A 261 5.08 -13.56 -25.81
N GLY A 262 3.98 -14.05 -25.21
CA GLY A 262 3.97 -14.49 -23.81
C GLY A 262 3.68 -13.39 -22.78
N VAL A 263 3.16 -12.25 -23.22
CA VAL A 263 2.64 -11.21 -22.31
C VAL A 263 1.17 -11.50 -22.02
N ILE A 264 0.87 -11.80 -20.76
CA ILE A 264 -0.48 -12.07 -20.24
C ILE A 264 -0.88 -10.90 -19.36
N TRP A 265 -2.01 -10.28 -19.67
CA TRP A 265 -2.57 -9.22 -18.86
C TRP A 265 -3.90 -9.64 -18.25
N ILE A 266 -3.94 -9.70 -16.91
CA ILE A 266 -5.13 -9.92 -16.10
C ILE A 266 -5.62 -8.54 -15.68
N ASP A 267 -6.59 -7.97 -16.41
CA ASP A 267 -7.06 -6.59 -16.25
C ASP A 267 -8.26 -6.46 -15.28
N GLU A 268 -8.39 -7.41 -14.38
CA GLU A 268 -9.40 -7.45 -13.33
C GLU A 268 -8.78 -7.44 -11.93
N MET A 269 -9.59 -7.08 -10.94
CA MET A 269 -9.24 -7.32 -9.53
C MET A 269 -9.53 -8.79 -9.23
N VAL A 270 -8.50 -9.51 -8.86
CA VAL A 270 -8.60 -10.94 -8.53
C VAL A 270 -8.59 -11.16 -7.02
N ASP A 271 -9.17 -12.29 -6.60
CA ASP A 271 -9.22 -12.66 -5.19
C ASP A 271 -7.81 -12.96 -4.62
N LYS A 272 -7.66 -12.80 -3.30
CA LYS A 272 -6.38 -13.01 -2.61
C LYS A 272 -5.82 -14.42 -2.81
N GLU A 273 -6.66 -15.43 -2.91
CA GLU A 273 -6.27 -16.82 -3.20
C GLU A 273 -5.57 -16.93 -4.55
N ILE A 274 -6.09 -16.27 -5.58
CA ILE A 274 -5.47 -16.22 -6.91
C ILE A 274 -4.14 -15.46 -6.85
N VAL A 275 -4.10 -14.31 -6.17
CA VAL A 275 -2.88 -13.53 -6.00
C VAL A 275 -1.79 -14.34 -5.30
N ARG A 276 -2.12 -15.03 -4.23
CA ARG A 276 -1.19 -15.91 -3.49
C ARG A 276 -0.67 -17.05 -4.36
N GLU A 277 -1.54 -17.65 -5.18
CA GLU A 277 -1.15 -18.71 -6.11
C GLU A 277 -0.20 -18.18 -7.19
N LEU A 278 -0.48 -16.99 -7.75
CA LEU A 278 0.41 -16.33 -8.70
C LEU A 278 1.79 -16.02 -8.08
N TYR A 279 1.82 -15.46 -6.87
CA TYR A 279 3.09 -15.27 -6.15
C TYR A 279 3.84 -16.58 -5.98
N SER A 280 3.18 -17.62 -5.46
CA SER A 280 3.82 -18.90 -5.13
C SER A 280 4.46 -19.61 -6.33
N ASN A 281 3.96 -19.37 -7.54
CA ASN A 281 4.40 -20.00 -8.77
C ASN A 281 5.28 -19.09 -9.66
N ALA A 282 5.34 -17.79 -9.37
CA ALA A 282 6.20 -16.86 -10.10
C ALA A 282 7.69 -17.13 -9.82
N SER A 283 8.52 -17.05 -10.84
CA SER A 283 9.97 -17.09 -10.67
C SER A 283 10.49 -15.80 -10.04
N VAL A 284 9.93 -14.67 -10.46
CA VAL A 284 10.32 -13.33 -10.01
C VAL A 284 9.07 -12.46 -9.89
N PHE A 285 8.95 -11.75 -8.77
CA PHE A 285 8.00 -10.65 -8.60
C PHE A 285 8.69 -9.33 -8.91
N VAL A 286 8.05 -8.45 -9.68
CA VAL A 286 8.61 -7.16 -10.09
C VAL A 286 7.78 -6.01 -9.52
N CYS A 287 8.44 -5.11 -8.77
CA CYS A 287 7.84 -3.91 -8.18
C CYS A 287 8.54 -2.65 -8.70
N PRO A 288 8.13 -2.08 -9.86
CA PRO A 288 8.78 -0.93 -10.49
C PRO A 288 8.26 0.41 -9.96
N SER A 289 7.80 0.47 -8.72
CA SER A 289 7.20 1.67 -8.12
C SER A 289 8.16 2.85 -8.16
N ILE A 290 7.63 4.05 -8.44
CA ILE A 290 8.38 5.30 -8.37
C ILE A 290 8.20 6.03 -7.03
N TYR A 291 7.19 5.64 -6.26
CA TYR A 291 6.95 6.06 -4.89
C TYR A 291 6.31 4.91 -4.12
N GLU A 292 6.92 4.48 -3.04
CA GLU A 292 6.42 3.37 -2.23
C GLU A 292 6.78 3.59 -0.75
N PRO A 293 5.85 4.07 0.07
CA PRO A 293 6.11 4.35 1.49
C PRO A 293 6.61 3.14 2.28
N PHE A 294 6.15 1.94 1.95
CA PHE A 294 6.61 0.70 2.58
C PHE A 294 6.81 -0.45 1.59
N GLY A 295 5.76 -0.84 0.84
CA GLY A 295 5.85 -1.90 -0.17
C GLY A 295 5.33 -3.26 0.32
N ILE A 296 4.12 -3.32 0.86
CA ILE A 296 3.47 -4.55 1.35
C ILE A 296 3.49 -5.65 0.29
N ILE A 297 3.27 -5.32 -0.99
CA ILE A 297 3.28 -6.29 -2.08
C ILE A 297 4.61 -7.04 -2.24
N ASN A 298 5.73 -6.42 -1.84
CA ASN A 298 7.02 -7.12 -1.79
C ASN A 298 7.05 -8.13 -0.65
N LEU A 299 6.47 -7.80 0.52
CA LEU A 299 6.32 -8.74 1.63
C LEU A 299 5.41 -9.92 1.27
N GLU A 300 4.33 -9.67 0.53
CA GLU A 300 3.43 -10.74 0.05
C GLU A 300 4.19 -11.73 -0.83
N ALA A 301 4.96 -11.22 -1.81
CA ALA A 301 5.81 -12.05 -2.67
C ALA A 301 6.87 -12.81 -1.85
N MET A 302 7.57 -12.13 -0.95
CA MET A 302 8.58 -12.74 -0.08
C MET A 302 7.98 -13.80 0.84
N ALA A 303 6.79 -13.55 1.40
CA ALA A 303 6.08 -14.53 2.24
C ALA A 303 5.68 -15.79 1.47
N CYS A 304 5.45 -15.68 0.16
CA CYS A 304 5.20 -16.80 -0.76
C CYS A 304 6.49 -17.41 -1.34
N GLU A 305 7.67 -17.08 -0.81
CA GLU A 305 8.99 -17.53 -1.26
C GLU A 305 9.35 -17.14 -2.71
N THR A 306 8.90 -15.99 -3.15
CA THR A 306 9.18 -15.47 -4.50
C THR A 306 10.30 -14.44 -4.44
N ALA A 307 11.30 -14.58 -5.31
CA ALA A 307 12.38 -13.60 -5.45
C ALA A 307 11.83 -12.26 -5.97
N VAL A 308 12.39 -11.15 -5.51
CA VAL A 308 11.90 -9.80 -5.82
C VAL A 308 12.92 -9.03 -6.67
N VAL A 309 12.43 -8.33 -7.70
CA VAL A 309 13.15 -7.22 -8.34
C VAL A 309 12.32 -5.96 -8.13
N ALA A 310 12.86 -4.99 -7.42
CA ALA A 310 12.12 -3.79 -7.07
C ALA A 310 12.95 -2.52 -7.27
N THR A 311 12.29 -1.39 -7.45
CA THR A 311 12.95 -0.09 -7.47
C THR A 311 13.49 0.25 -6.07
N ALA A 312 14.68 0.82 -6.00
CA ALA A 312 15.29 1.28 -4.75
C ALA A 312 14.68 2.63 -4.30
N VAL A 313 13.40 2.61 -3.89
CA VAL A 313 12.67 3.80 -3.42
C VAL A 313 11.92 3.53 -2.12
N GLY A 314 11.83 4.55 -1.28
CA GLY A 314 11.03 4.52 -0.07
C GLY A 314 11.30 3.30 0.81
N GLY A 315 10.27 2.80 1.47
CA GLY A 315 10.35 1.64 2.36
C GLY A 315 10.70 0.31 1.68
N ILE A 316 10.69 0.23 0.34
CA ILE A 316 11.15 -0.98 -0.36
C ILE A 316 12.59 -1.35 0.05
N THR A 317 13.46 -0.36 0.25
CA THR A 317 14.87 -0.57 0.64
C THR A 317 15.01 -1.16 2.05
N GLU A 318 13.98 -1.05 2.86
CA GLU A 318 13.92 -1.64 4.21
C GLU A 318 13.29 -3.04 4.20
N VAL A 319 12.44 -3.32 3.23
CA VAL A 319 11.79 -4.62 3.03
C VAL A 319 12.72 -5.58 2.29
N VAL A 320 13.21 -5.20 1.11
CA VAL A 320 14.08 -6.01 0.23
C VAL A 320 15.53 -5.72 0.55
N VAL A 321 16.32 -6.78 0.78
CA VAL A 321 17.78 -6.68 0.97
C VAL A 321 18.45 -7.04 -0.34
N ASP A 322 19.13 -6.06 -0.96
CA ASP A 322 19.80 -6.24 -2.25
C ASP A 322 20.83 -7.37 -2.23
N GLY A 323 20.77 -8.23 -3.24
CA GLY A 323 21.64 -9.41 -3.36
C GLY A 323 21.38 -10.54 -2.35
N GLN A 324 20.33 -10.43 -1.49
CA GLN A 324 20.01 -11.45 -0.49
C GLN A 324 18.56 -11.95 -0.60
N THR A 325 17.58 -11.07 -0.66
CA THR A 325 16.15 -11.41 -0.79
C THR A 325 15.58 -11.02 -2.15
N GLY A 326 16.34 -10.30 -2.95
CA GLY A 326 15.98 -9.80 -4.25
C GLY A 326 17.06 -8.87 -4.80
N PHE A 327 16.73 -8.16 -5.87
CA PHE A 327 17.55 -7.08 -6.40
C PHE A 327 16.82 -5.74 -6.29
N LEU A 328 17.57 -4.71 -5.88
CA LEU A 328 17.13 -3.32 -5.91
C LEU A 328 17.71 -2.62 -7.14
N VAL A 329 16.84 -1.99 -7.91
CA VAL A 329 17.19 -1.23 -9.11
C VAL A 329 17.22 0.26 -8.76
N PRO A 330 18.38 0.92 -8.79
CA PRO A 330 18.46 2.35 -8.57
C PRO A 330 17.67 3.13 -9.61
N ILE A 331 17.04 4.22 -9.17
CA ILE A 331 16.30 5.14 -10.03
C ILE A 331 16.81 6.56 -9.81
N ASP A 332 17.17 7.24 -10.91
CA ASP A 332 17.45 8.66 -10.91
C ASP A 332 16.15 9.40 -11.26
N GLN A 333 15.49 9.94 -10.24
CA GLN A 333 14.18 10.59 -10.37
C GLN A 333 14.30 12.12 -10.49
N MET A 334 13.27 12.72 -11.07
CA MET A 334 13.03 14.15 -10.94
C MET A 334 12.75 14.50 -9.47
N ASN A 335 13.26 15.63 -8.99
CA ASN A 335 13.03 16.10 -7.63
C ASN A 335 11.63 16.74 -7.45
N GLU A 336 10.94 16.98 -8.56
CA GLU A 336 9.63 17.61 -8.61
C GLU A 336 8.63 16.69 -9.32
N SER A 337 7.34 16.98 -9.13
CA SER A 337 6.28 16.32 -9.87
C SER A 337 6.59 16.25 -11.38
N PRO A 338 6.42 15.10 -12.03
CA PRO A 338 5.74 13.89 -11.58
C PRO A 338 6.65 12.82 -10.92
N PHE A 339 7.86 13.12 -10.51
CA PHE A 339 8.86 12.21 -9.91
C PHE A 339 9.24 11.03 -10.82
N GLU A 340 9.07 11.21 -12.11
CA GLU A 340 9.42 10.21 -13.13
C GLU A 340 10.94 10.01 -13.21
N PRO A 341 11.41 8.86 -13.72
CA PRO A 341 12.83 8.69 -14.02
C PRO A 341 13.32 9.78 -15.00
N ARG A 342 14.48 10.37 -14.72
CA ARG A 342 15.12 11.34 -15.64
C ARG A 342 15.46 10.70 -17.00
N ASP A 343 15.89 9.44 -16.99
CA ASP A 343 16.09 8.62 -18.16
C ASP A 343 15.24 7.34 -18.08
N PRO A 344 13.98 7.37 -18.57
CA PRO A 344 13.10 6.20 -18.55
C PRO A 344 13.63 5.01 -19.33
N LYS A 345 14.45 5.24 -20.38
CA LYS A 345 15.05 4.14 -21.19
C LYS A 345 16.16 3.45 -20.42
N LYS A 346 17.01 4.20 -19.73
CA LYS A 346 18.04 3.65 -18.86
C LYS A 346 17.40 2.83 -17.74
N PHE A 347 16.40 3.38 -17.04
CA PHE A 347 15.70 2.69 -15.97
C PHE A 347 15.05 1.38 -16.46
N ALA A 348 14.41 1.39 -17.63
CA ALA A 348 13.83 0.19 -18.24
C ALA A 348 14.90 -0.89 -18.55
N ARG A 349 16.07 -0.49 -19.04
CA ARG A 349 17.20 -1.43 -19.27
C ARG A 349 17.77 -1.98 -17.96
N ASP A 350 17.95 -1.14 -16.96
CA ASP A 350 18.48 -1.56 -15.66
C ASP A 350 17.51 -2.54 -14.97
N LEU A 351 16.21 -2.27 -15.06
CA LEU A 351 15.16 -3.17 -14.56
C LEU A 351 15.20 -4.53 -15.29
N ALA A 352 15.23 -4.50 -16.61
CA ALA A 352 15.31 -5.71 -17.43
C ALA A 352 16.57 -6.53 -17.14
N ALA A 353 17.72 -5.89 -16.95
CA ALA A 353 18.97 -6.58 -16.64
C ALA A 353 18.88 -7.41 -15.34
N ARG A 354 18.26 -6.86 -14.29
CA ARG A 354 18.05 -7.59 -13.02
C ARG A 354 17.02 -8.70 -13.15
N ILE A 355 15.96 -8.47 -13.91
CA ILE A 355 14.97 -9.52 -14.22
C ILE A 355 15.64 -10.67 -14.98
N ASN A 356 16.35 -10.39 -16.07
CA ASN A 356 17.04 -11.41 -16.87
C ASN A 356 18.04 -12.20 -16.02
N GLN A 357 18.79 -11.53 -15.14
CA GLN A 357 19.73 -12.19 -14.23
C GLN A 357 19.05 -13.24 -13.34
N LEU A 358 17.87 -12.93 -12.76
CA LEU A 358 17.13 -13.89 -11.94
C LEU A 358 16.45 -14.96 -12.80
N MET A 359 15.83 -14.59 -13.92
CA MET A 359 15.14 -15.54 -14.80
C MET A 359 16.08 -16.59 -15.40
N ALA A 360 17.37 -16.24 -15.58
CA ALA A 360 18.40 -17.15 -16.03
C ALA A 360 18.95 -18.10 -14.94
N ASP A 361 18.67 -17.82 -13.64
CA ASP A 361 19.20 -18.60 -12.51
C ASP A 361 18.09 -19.02 -11.53
N PRO A 362 17.39 -20.14 -11.79
CA PRO A 362 16.34 -20.66 -10.91
C PRO A 362 16.83 -20.97 -9.48
N ALA A 363 18.11 -21.35 -9.32
CA ALA A 363 18.68 -21.64 -8.01
C ALA A 363 18.82 -20.36 -7.17
N LEU A 364 19.22 -19.25 -7.81
CA LEU A 364 19.27 -17.94 -7.18
C LEU A 364 17.86 -17.43 -6.81
N CYS A 365 16.86 -17.62 -7.69
CA CYS A 365 15.47 -17.32 -7.38
C CYS A 365 15.00 -18.04 -6.11
N GLN A 366 15.22 -19.34 -6.02
CA GLN A 366 14.85 -20.13 -4.83
C GLN A 366 15.61 -19.68 -3.59
N LYS A 367 16.89 -19.36 -3.70
CA LYS A 367 17.69 -18.84 -2.60
C LYS A 367 17.12 -17.53 -2.06
N PHE A 368 16.84 -16.58 -2.94
CA PHE A 368 16.27 -15.28 -2.58
C PHE A 368 14.85 -15.42 -2.02
N GLY A 369 14.02 -16.27 -2.61
CA GLY A 369 12.66 -16.52 -2.12
C GLY A 369 12.65 -17.05 -0.69
N ARG A 370 13.48 -18.07 -0.36
CA ARG A 370 13.60 -18.59 1.02
C ARG A 370 14.14 -17.56 1.99
N ALA A 371 15.15 -16.79 1.59
CA ALA A 371 15.70 -15.71 2.41
C ALA A 371 14.66 -14.61 2.65
N GLY A 372 13.85 -14.29 1.64
CA GLY A 372 12.72 -13.37 1.72
C GLY A 372 11.67 -13.82 2.73
N ARG A 373 11.24 -15.09 2.66
CA ARG A 373 10.30 -15.69 3.63
C ARG A 373 10.83 -15.60 5.05
N LYS A 374 12.07 -16.01 5.27
CA LYS A 374 12.71 -15.94 6.61
C LYS A 374 12.71 -14.50 7.14
N ARG A 375 13.05 -13.52 6.30
CA ARG A 375 13.04 -12.12 6.70
C ARG A 375 11.64 -11.62 7.06
N ALA A 376 10.62 -12.02 6.29
CA ALA A 376 9.23 -11.68 6.59
C ALA A 376 8.80 -12.21 7.97
N GLU A 377 9.18 -13.45 8.30
CA GLU A 377 8.93 -14.09 9.60
C GLU A 377 9.63 -13.37 10.76
N GLU A 378 10.89 -12.97 10.57
CA GLU A 378 11.72 -12.38 11.63
C GLU A 378 11.38 -10.91 11.92
N LYS A 379 10.88 -10.16 10.92
CA LYS A 379 10.80 -8.69 11.00
C LYS A 379 9.39 -8.11 10.87
N PHE A 380 8.47 -8.80 10.19
CA PHE A 380 7.24 -8.18 9.72
C PHE A 380 5.96 -8.94 10.12
N GLY A 381 6.02 -9.76 11.14
CA GLY A 381 4.83 -10.45 11.67
C GLY A 381 3.89 -9.50 12.41
N TRP A 382 2.60 -9.50 12.09
CA TRP A 382 1.59 -8.64 12.70
C TRP A 382 1.55 -8.67 14.24
N PRO A 383 1.75 -9.83 14.93
CA PRO A 383 1.74 -9.84 16.39
C PRO A 383 2.79 -8.93 17.03
N ALA A 384 4.01 -8.87 16.46
CA ALA A 384 5.07 -7.97 16.95
C ALA A 384 4.73 -6.51 16.72
N ILE A 385 4.21 -6.18 15.53
CA ILE A 385 3.76 -4.82 15.16
C ILE A 385 2.63 -4.35 16.10
N ALA A 386 1.68 -5.22 16.42
CA ALA A 386 0.60 -4.88 17.35
C ALA A 386 1.11 -4.62 18.77
N LEU A 387 2.09 -5.40 19.26
CA LEU A 387 2.70 -5.15 20.57
C LEU A 387 3.43 -3.81 20.62
N GLU A 388 4.18 -3.47 19.58
CA GLU A 388 4.87 -2.17 19.47
C GLU A 388 3.88 -1.00 19.43
N THR A 389 2.82 -1.13 18.64
CA THR A 389 1.75 -0.14 18.56
C THR A 389 1.03 0.02 19.90
N LYS A 390 0.73 -1.09 20.59
CA LYS A 390 0.13 -1.04 21.93
C LYS A 390 1.02 -0.34 22.95
N ALA A 391 2.33 -0.60 22.94
CA ALA A 391 3.28 0.07 23.82
C ALA A 391 3.30 1.59 23.60
N LEU A 392 3.22 2.04 22.35
CA LEU A 392 3.06 3.46 22.02
C LEU A 392 1.77 4.05 22.62
N TYR A 393 0.64 3.35 22.50
CA TYR A 393 -0.64 3.81 23.07
C TYR A 393 -0.58 3.92 24.59
N GLU A 394 0.06 2.98 25.26
CA GLU A 394 0.23 2.98 26.72
C GLU A 394 1.10 4.16 27.19
N ALA A 395 2.10 4.55 26.40
CA ALA A 395 2.94 5.70 26.68
C ALA A 395 2.19 7.05 26.53
N LEU A 396 1.14 7.10 25.72
CA LEU A 396 0.30 8.30 25.53
C LEU A 396 -0.82 8.43 26.57
N LYS A 397 -1.10 7.38 27.31
CA LYS A 397 -2.15 7.45 28.36
C LYS A 397 -1.66 8.33 29.50
N ARG A 398 -2.31 9.48 29.69
CA ARG A 398 -2.08 10.41 30.80
C ARG A 398 -2.91 10.05 32.02
#